data_09a404c526e55509ae93093238f8a3ca
#
_entry.id   09a404c526e55509ae93093238f8a3ca
#
_cell.length_a   1.000
_cell.length_b   1.000
_cell.length_c   1.000
_cell.angle_alpha   90.00
_cell.angle_beta   90.00
_cell.angle_gamma   90.00
#
_symmetry.space_group_name_H-M   'P 1'
#
loop_
_entity.id
_entity.type
_entity.pdbx_description
1 polymer ?
#
loop_
_entity_poly.entity_id
_entity_poly.type
_entity_poly.pdbx_seq_one_letter_code
_entity_poly.pdbx_strand_id
1 'polypeptide(L)'
;TVDDSGSIVQDWAVYQAQSAADLLGLDMSFHPDVNDSFPTPTKATASDQMPFANVGIPYIYCEASNWNGEPYTNFYQTSNSAVNGGTIMHKAEYDNLTFIENTFGTRAYEHLQAYAKLLDYLLENMKEGEYATGYTFEDTNTKATTISSVYLRERPTQYSPSVTLLDADTEVTVTGYHASWCRVEVDGQEGYIKTDYLTMEEITTIYNKK
;
A
#
# COMPACT_ATOMS: atom_id res chain seq x y z
N THR A 1 7.49 -9.47 -6.40
CA THR A 1 8.14 -10.78 -6.67
C THR A 1 9.39 -10.91 -5.82
N VAL A 2 9.59 -12.07 -5.21
CA VAL A 2 10.76 -12.36 -4.39
C VAL A 2 11.63 -13.37 -5.14
N ASP A 3 12.93 -13.12 -5.25
CA ASP A 3 13.86 -14.05 -5.86
C ASP A 3 14.22 -15.22 -4.92
N ASP A 4 15.07 -16.15 -5.39
CA ASP A 4 15.47 -17.31 -4.59
C ASP A 4 16.29 -16.95 -3.34
N SER A 5 16.83 -15.72 -3.28
CA SER A 5 17.54 -15.19 -2.11
C SER A 5 16.60 -14.57 -1.08
N GLY A 6 15.31 -14.44 -1.41
CA GLY A 6 14.33 -13.73 -0.60
C GLY A 6 14.26 -12.24 -0.87
N SER A 7 15.02 -11.72 -1.83
CA SER A 7 14.97 -10.31 -2.21
C SER A 7 13.75 -10.04 -3.08
N ILE A 8 13.12 -8.88 -2.87
CA ILE A 8 12.00 -8.44 -3.69
C ILE A 8 12.55 -8.03 -5.05
N VAL A 9 12.17 -8.77 -6.10
CA VAL A 9 12.52 -8.46 -7.49
C VAL A 9 11.29 -7.96 -8.21
N GLN A 10 11.43 -6.86 -8.93
CA GLN A 10 10.34 -6.24 -9.70
C GLN A 10 9.12 -5.87 -8.83
N ASP A 11 9.38 -5.28 -7.68
CA ASP A 11 8.39 -4.83 -6.71
C ASP A 11 7.56 -3.62 -7.18
N TRP A 12 7.95 -2.98 -8.29
CA TRP A 12 7.30 -1.79 -8.81
C TRP A 12 5.79 -1.95 -9.03
N ALA A 13 5.32 -3.13 -9.47
CA ALA A 13 3.90 -3.38 -9.65
C ALA A 13 3.14 -3.32 -8.33
N VAL A 14 3.72 -3.88 -7.27
CA VAL A 14 3.14 -3.85 -5.92
C VAL A 14 3.12 -2.42 -5.38
N TYR A 15 4.20 -1.66 -5.54
CA TYR A 15 4.23 -0.26 -5.10
C TYR A 15 3.24 0.63 -5.87
N GLN A 16 3.06 0.41 -7.16
CA GLN A 16 2.02 1.10 -7.92
C GLN A 16 0.62 0.75 -7.41
N ALA A 17 0.35 -0.52 -7.13
CA ALA A 17 -0.92 -0.92 -6.53
C ALA A 17 -1.14 -0.27 -5.15
N GLN A 18 -0.10 -0.16 -4.35
CA GLN A 18 -0.15 0.53 -3.06
C GLN A 18 -0.49 2.01 -3.24
N SER A 19 0.25 2.71 -4.11
CA SER A 19 -0.02 4.13 -4.36
C SER A 19 -1.40 4.37 -4.95
N ALA A 20 -1.87 3.48 -5.81
CA ALA A 20 -3.22 3.54 -6.37
C ALA A 20 -4.30 3.30 -5.29
N ALA A 21 -4.10 2.33 -4.40
CA ALA A 21 -5.03 2.08 -3.30
C ALA A 21 -5.12 3.30 -2.36
N ASP A 22 -3.98 3.90 -2.01
CA ASP A 22 -3.92 5.13 -1.21
C ASP A 22 -4.66 6.29 -1.91
N LEU A 23 -4.38 6.50 -3.21
CA LEU A 23 -4.99 7.56 -4.02
C LEU A 23 -6.51 7.42 -4.14
N LEU A 24 -6.99 6.18 -4.28
CA LEU A 24 -8.41 5.87 -4.42
C LEU A 24 -9.14 5.78 -3.07
N GLY A 25 -8.44 5.91 -1.95
CA GLY A 25 -8.99 5.78 -0.61
C GLY A 25 -9.53 4.39 -0.31
N LEU A 26 -8.90 3.34 -0.86
CA LEU A 26 -9.29 1.96 -0.62
C LEU A 26 -8.70 1.45 0.69
N ASP A 27 -9.54 0.79 1.49
CA ASP A 27 -9.10 0.11 2.72
C ASP A 27 -8.42 -1.22 2.35
N MET A 28 -7.20 -1.11 1.86
CA MET A 28 -6.36 -2.24 1.47
C MET A 28 -5.03 -2.15 2.19
N SER A 29 -4.69 -3.22 2.90
CA SER A 29 -3.39 -3.37 3.55
C SER A 29 -2.47 -4.21 2.68
N PHE A 30 -1.18 -3.93 2.77
CA PHE A 30 -0.16 -4.78 2.15
C PHE A 30 0.35 -5.76 3.18
N HIS A 31 0.65 -6.97 2.68
CA HIS A 31 1.38 -7.92 3.52
C HIS A 31 2.64 -7.22 4.01
N PRO A 32 2.85 -7.09 5.31
CA PRO A 32 4.03 -6.43 5.82
C PRO A 32 5.26 -7.17 5.32
N ASP A 33 6.24 -6.41 4.84
CA ASP A 33 7.56 -6.91 4.59
C ASP A 33 8.13 -7.57 5.85
N VAL A 34 9.24 -8.25 5.70
CA VAL A 34 9.93 -8.93 6.80
C VAL A 34 9.98 -8.02 8.03
N ASN A 35 9.32 -8.44 9.10
CA ASN A 35 9.33 -7.80 10.39
C ASN A 35 9.34 -8.86 11.49
N ASP A 36 9.34 -8.46 12.77
CA ASP A 36 9.42 -9.37 13.92
C ASP A 36 8.27 -10.41 13.96
N SER A 37 7.09 -10.05 13.44
CA SER A 37 5.93 -10.93 13.34
C SER A 37 5.97 -11.81 12.09
N PHE A 38 6.66 -11.36 11.03
CA PHE A 38 6.82 -12.04 9.75
C PHE A 38 8.31 -12.05 9.38
N PRO A 39 9.12 -12.94 10.00
CA PRO A 39 10.57 -12.95 9.83
C PRO A 39 11.04 -13.42 8.45
N THR A 40 10.15 -13.92 7.63
CA THR A 40 10.43 -14.29 6.24
C THR A 40 9.45 -13.62 5.31
N PRO A 41 9.88 -13.18 4.12
CA PRO A 41 8.95 -12.75 3.09
C PRO A 41 7.94 -13.86 2.87
N THR A 42 6.68 -13.56 3.05
CA THR A 42 5.64 -14.55 2.76
C THR A 42 5.57 -14.71 1.26
N LYS A 43 6.17 -15.78 0.80
CA LYS A 43 5.89 -16.30 -0.52
C LYS A 43 4.53 -16.94 -0.46
N ALA A 44 3.55 -16.41 -1.16
CA ALA A 44 2.44 -17.24 -1.58
C ALA A 44 3.04 -18.33 -2.51
N THR A 45 3.41 -19.45 -1.92
CA THR A 45 4.19 -20.49 -2.61
C THR A 45 3.34 -21.43 -3.44
N ALA A 46 2.02 -21.24 -3.46
CA ALA A 46 1.11 -22.12 -4.17
C ALA A 46 -0.20 -21.39 -4.49
N SER A 47 -0.23 -20.61 -5.57
CA SER A 47 -1.45 -20.00 -6.09
C SER A 47 -1.25 -19.56 -7.55
N ASP A 48 -2.26 -18.96 -8.15
CA ASP A 48 -2.34 -18.61 -9.57
C ASP A 48 -1.25 -17.66 -10.06
N GLN A 49 -0.59 -16.92 -9.16
CA GLN A 49 0.53 -16.04 -9.48
C GLN A 49 1.86 -16.80 -9.76
N MET A 50 1.98 -18.05 -9.33
CA MET A 50 3.23 -18.80 -9.43
C MET A 50 3.75 -18.98 -10.86
N PRO A 51 2.91 -19.25 -11.88
CA PRO A 51 3.36 -19.32 -13.26
C PRO A 51 4.03 -18.01 -13.72
N PHE A 52 3.53 -16.87 -13.28
CA PHE A 52 4.10 -15.56 -13.60
C PHE A 52 5.41 -15.32 -12.84
N ALA A 53 5.42 -15.62 -11.55
CA ALA A 53 6.62 -15.52 -10.71
C ALA A 53 7.78 -16.34 -11.27
N ASN A 54 7.52 -17.58 -11.70
CA ASN A 54 8.55 -18.51 -12.20
C ASN A 54 9.22 -18.04 -13.49
N VAL A 55 8.59 -17.18 -14.25
CA VAL A 55 9.15 -16.61 -15.49
C VAL A 55 9.53 -15.13 -15.33
N GLY A 56 9.55 -14.62 -14.10
CA GLY A 56 9.98 -13.25 -13.80
C GLY A 56 8.98 -12.16 -14.21
N ILE A 57 7.73 -12.50 -14.46
CA ILE A 57 6.68 -11.51 -14.74
C ILE A 57 6.20 -10.90 -13.44
N PRO A 58 6.18 -9.57 -13.30
CA PRO A 58 5.61 -8.90 -12.14
C PRO A 58 4.15 -9.25 -11.95
N TYR A 59 3.73 -9.41 -10.71
CA TYR A 59 2.34 -9.70 -10.39
C TYR A 59 1.91 -8.96 -9.13
N ILE A 60 0.60 -8.80 -9.00
CA ILE A 60 -0.07 -8.33 -7.79
C ILE A 60 -1.03 -9.43 -7.37
N TYR A 61 -0.89 -9.88 -6.14
CA TYR A 61 -1.79 -10.86 -5.55
C TYR A 61 -2.66 -10.16 -4.51
N CYS A 62 -3.97 -10.16 -4.74
CA CYS A 62 -4.97 -9.57 -3.85
C CYS A 62 -5.74 -10.68 -3.13
N GLU A 63 -5.80 -10.61 -1.83
CA GLU A 63 -6.48 -11.60 -1.00
C GLU A 63 -7.25 -10.93 0.13
N ALA A 64 -8.45 -11.42 0.41
CA ALA A 64 -9.17 -11.09 1.62
C ALA A 64 -8.70 -12.01 2.75
N SER A 65 -7.86 -11.48 3.64
CA SER A 65 -7.28 -12.24 4.74
C SER A 65 -7.43 -11.53 6.07
N ASN A 66 -7.36 -12.29 7.16
CA ASN A 66 -7.34 -11.75 8.51
C ASN A 66 -5.92 -11.86 9.09
N TRP A 67 -5.07 -10.90 8.77
CA TRP A 67 -3.68 -10.85 9.22
C TRP A 67 -3.50 -10.52 10.70
N ASN A 68 -4.55 -10.01 11.36
CA ASN A 68 -4.51 -9.61 12.77
C ASN A 68 -4.96 -10.73 13.72
N GLY A 69 -5.24 -11.93 13.22
CA GLY A 69 -5.62 -13.08 14.04
C GLY A 69 -4.41 -13.69 14.74
N GLU A 70 -4.38 -13.65 16.06
CA GLU A 70 -3.46 -14.44 16.87
C GLU A 70 -3.94 -15.89 17.01
N PRO A 71 -3.05 -16.88 16.95
CA PRO A 71 -1.66 -16.82 16.50
C PRO A 71 -1.56 -16.99 14.99
N TYR A 72 -0.64 -16.32 14.35
CA TYR A 72 -0.33 -16.30 12.91
C TYR A 72 0.07 -17.67 12.32
N THR A 73 -0.52 -18.73 12.78
CA THR A 73 -0.18 -20.11 12.37
C THR A 73 -0.82 -20.53 11.04
N ASN A 74 -1.74 -19.70 10.49
CA ASN A 74 -2.35 -19.93 9.19
C ASN A 74 -2.38 -18.63 8.38
N PHE A 75 -1.26 -18.30 7.79
CA PHE A 75 -0.99 -17.08 7.05
C PHE A 75 -1.88 -16.83 5.83
N TYR A 76 -2.61 -17.82 5.37
CA TYR A 76 -3.10 -17.84 4.00
C TYR A 76 -4.58 -17.78 3.88
N GLN A 77 -5.30 -17.85 4.99
CA GLN A 77 -6.70 -18.11 4.86
C GLN A 77 -7.49 -17.21 5.77
N THR A 78 -8.59 -16.76 5.27
CA THR A 78 -9.59 -16.08 6.04
C THR A 78 -9.94 -16.94 7.26
N SER A 79 -9.26 -16.68 8.37
CA SER A 79 -9.65 -17.27 9.64
C SER A 79 -10.60 -16.31 10.33
N ASN A 80 -11.71 -16.80 10.83
CA ASN A 80 -12.68 -15.99 11.54
C ASN A 80 -13.18 -16.74 12.77
N SER A 81 -13.25 -16.05 13.91
CA SER A 81 -13.75 -16.63 15.15
C SER A 81 -15.23 -17.05 15.09
N ALA A 82 -15.99 -16.56 14.11
CA ALA A 82 -17.37 -17.01 13.85
C ALA A 82 -17.44 -18.43 13.25
N VAL A 83 -16.31 -19.00 12.86
CA VAL A 83 -16.23 -20.32 12.23
C VAL A 83 -15.47 -21.28 13.11
N ASN A 84 -16.06 -22.44 13.37
CA ASN A 84 -15.40 -23.47 14.15
C ASN A 84 -14.12 -23.97 13.43
N GLY A 85 -12.98 -23.83 14.10
CA GLY A 85 -11.66 -24.10 13.52
C GLY A 85 -11.11 -23.00 12.63
N GLY A 86 -11.81 -21.86 12.53
CA GLY A 86 -11.29 -20.59 12.00
C GLY A 86 -11.20 -20.48 10.48
N THR A 87 -11.13 -21.56 9.72
CA THR A 87 -10.87 -21.50 8.27
C THR A 87 -12.16 -21.56 7.47
N ILE A 88 -12.36 -20.57 6.59
CA ILE A 88 -13.50 -20.48 5.68
C ILE A 88 -13.17 -21.10 4.33
N MET A 89 -12.08 -20.66 3.71
CA MET A 89 -11.69 -21.03 2.37
C MET A 89 -11.57 -22.56 2.20
N HIS A 90 -12.04 -23.05 1.07
CA HIS A 90 -12.06 -24.48 0.68
C HIS A 90 -12.91 -25.39 1.57
N LYS A 91 -13.79 -24.83 2.41
CA LYS A 91 -14.78 -25.61 3.17
C LYS A 91 -16.17 -25.31 2.63
N ALA A 92 -16.76 -26.26 1.91
CA ALA A 92 -18.05 -26.08 1.23
C ALA A 92 -19.19 -25.57 2.14
N GLU A 93 -19.13 -25.86 3.44
CA GLU A 93 -20.09 -25.41 4.44
C GLU A 93 -19.97 -23.91 4.75
N TYR A 94 -18.79 -23.29 4.56
CA TYR A 94 -18.50 -21.90 4.87
C TYR A 94 -18.11 -21.08 3.63
N ASP A 95 -17.44 -21.72 2.66
CA ASP A 95 -16.98 -21.08 1.41
C ASP A 95 -18.09 -21.04 0.38
N ASN A 96 -19.16 -20.35 0.73
CA ASN A 96 -20.31 -20.15 -0.16
C ASN A 96 -20.97 -18.80 0.13
N LEU A 97 -21.61 -18.22 -0.88
CA LEU A 97 -22.21 -16.89 -0.78
C LEU A 97 -23.25 -16.77 0.34
N THR A 98 -24.09 -17.79 0.52
CA THR A 98 -25.13 -17.77 1.55
C THR A 98 -24.53 -17.64 2.95
N PHE A 99 -23.47 -18.40 3.25
CA PHE A 99 -22.80 -18.30 4.53
C PHE A 99 -22.10 -16.94 4.69
N ILE A 100 -21.38 -16.49 3.65
CA ILE A 100 -20.63 -15.23 3.64
C ILE A 100 -21.57 -14.04 3.84
N GLU A 101 -22.68 -13.97 3.12
CA GLU A 101 -23.68 -12.91 3.26
C GLU A 101 -24.34 -12.89 4.63
N ASN A 102 -24.73 -14.06 5.15
CA ASN A 102 -25.37 -14.15 6.45
C ASN A 102 -24.41 -13.82 7.60
N THR A 103 -23.13 -14.08 7.44
CA THR A 103 -22.11 -13.90 8.50
C THR A 103 -21.46 -12.51 8.45
N PHE A 104 -21.18 -12.00 7.26
CA PHE A 104 -20.39 -10.79 7.05
C PHE A 104 -21.16 -9.66 6.32
N GLY A 105 -22.42 -9.88 5.95
CA GLY A 105 -23.24 -8.89 5.24
C GLY A 105 -22.64 -8.51 3.89
N THR A 106 -22.53 -7.22 3.62
CA THR A 106 -22.05 -6.66 2.34
C THR A 106 -20.54 -6.67 2.18
N ARG A 107 -19.80 -7.03 3.21
CA ARG A 107 -18.33 -6.88 3.26
C ARG A 107 -17.58 -7.56 2.11
N ALA A 108 -18.03 -8.75 1.70
CA ALA A 108 -17.42 -9.46 0.57
C ALA A 108 -17.57 -8.68 -0.75
N TYR A 109 -18.72 -8.03 -0.95
CA TYR A 109 -18.97 -7.21 -2.13
C TYR A 109 -18.19 -5.89 -2.10
N GLU A 110 -18.01 -5.32 -0.92
CA GLU A 110 -17.18 -4.12 -0.71
C GLU A 110 -15.71 -4.41 -1.06
N HIS A 111 -15.18 -5.57 -0.64
CA HIS A 111 -13.84 -6.01 -1.03
C HIS A 111 -13.72 -6.24 -2.54
N LEU A 112 -14.70 -6.93 -3.14
CA LEU A 112 -14.71 -7.15 -4.59
C LEU A 112 -14.75 -5.83 -5.36
N GLN A 113 -15.55 -4.87 -4.91
CA GLN A 113 -15.61 -3.52 -5.50
C GLN A 113 -14.28 -2.77 -5.35
N ALA A 114 -13.60 -2.90 -4.22
CA ALA A 114 -12.29 -2.30 -4.00
C ALA A 114 -11.24 -2.88 -4.96
N TYR A 115 -11.21 -4.21 -5.10
CA TYR A 115 -10.33 -4.87 -6.08
C TYR A 115 -10.63 -4.46 -7.53
N ALA A 116 -11.91 -4.38 -7.90
CA ALA A 116 -12.31 -3.95 -9.23
C ALA A 116 -11.87 -2.51 -9.53
N LYS A 117 -12.04 -1.58 -8.58
CA LYS A 117 -11.59 -0.20 -8.71
C LYS A 117 -10.07 -0.10 -8.83
N LEU A 118 -9.35 -0.87 -8.01
CA LEU A 118 -7.89 -0.91 -8.07
C LEU A 118 -7.42 -1.41 -9.43
N LEU A 119 -7.97 -2.53 -9.88
CA LEU A 119 -7.59 -3.14 -11.16
C LEU A 119 -7.90 -2.21 -12.35
N ASP A 120 -9.08 -1.62 -12.38
CA ASP A 120 -9.48 -0.66 -13.42
C ASP A 120 -8.49 0.50 -13.51
N TYR A 121 -8.16 1.09 -12.38
CA TYR A 121 -7.18 2.17 -12.30
C TYR A 121 -5.78 1.74 -12.78
N LEU A 122 -5.31 0.56 -12.36
CA LEU A 122 -3.99 0.05 -12.74
C LEU A 122 -3.89 -0.28 -14.23
N LEU A 123 -4.96 -0.80 -14.84
CA LEU A 123 -5.00 -1.06 -16.28
C LEU A 123 -4.80 0.20 -17.12
N GLU A 124 -5.25 1.35 -16.62
CA GLU A 124 -5.11 2.63 -17.32
C GLU A 124 -3.80 3.36 -17.01
N ASN A 125 -3.26 3.18 -15.80
CA ASN A 125 -2.24 4.08 -15.26
C ASN A 125 -0.91 3.40 -14.89
N MET A 126 -0.84 2.07 -14.85
CA MET A 126 0.38 1.35 -14.50
C MET A 126 1.44 1.51 -15.60
N LYS A 127 2.68 1.75 -15.19
CA LYS A 127 3.82 1.85 -16.09
C LYS A 127 4.96 0.98 -15.60
N GLU A 128 5.57 0.25 -16.52
CA GLU A 128 6.69 -0.63 -16.21
C GLU A 128 7.85 0.14 -15.56
N GLY A 129 8.34 -0.38 -14.45
CA GLY A 129 9.49 0.16 -13.73
C GLY A 129 9.21 1.41 -12.90
N GLU A 130 8.03 2.03 -12.98
CA GLU A 130 7.64 3.11 -12.09
C GLU A 130 7.10 2.58 -10.76
N TYR A 131 7.43 3.24 -9.64
CA TYR A 131 7.09 2.78 -8.29
C TYR A 131 5.89 3.46 -7.66
N ALA A 132 5.33 4.45 -8.33
CA ALA A 132 4.10 5.12 -7.93
C ALA A 132 3.29 5.47 -9.17
N THR A 133 1.98 5.51 -9.03
CA THR A 133 1.09 5.88 -10.13
C THR A 133 0.07 6.92 -9.66
N GLY A 134 -0.40 7.73 -10.60
CA GLY A 134 -1.46 8.70 -10.36
C GLY A 134 -1.05 9.99 -9.65
N TYR A 135 0.18 10.11 -9.20
CA TYR A 135 0.68 11.35 -8.60
C TYR A 135 1.30 12.24 -9.66
N THR A 136 0.63 13.34 -9.97
CA THR A 136 1.22 14.44 -10.73
C THR A 136 1.58 15.53 -9.73
N PHE A 137 2.87 15.82 -9.60
CA PHE A 137 3.36 16.86 -8.71
C PHE A 137 3.45 18.18 -9.44
N GLU A 138 2.85 19.21 -8.87
CA GLU A 138 3.06 20.58 -9.31
C GLU A 138 4.43 21.03 -8.79
N ASP A 139 5.32 21.41 -9.68
CA ASP A 139 6.66 21.90 -9.30
C ASP A 139 6.53 23.18 -8.47
N THR A 140 7.27 23.23 -7.38
CA THR A 140 7.29 24.36 -6.45
C THR A 140 8.67 24.49 -5.81
N ASN A 141 8.89 25.53 -5.05
CA ASN A 141 10.08 25.72 -4.22
C ASN A 141 9.66 26.47 -2.95
N THR A 142 8.87 25.78 -2.13
CA THR A 142 8.23 26.39 -0.95
C THR A 142 8.80 25.77 0.32
N LYS A 143 9.03 26.61 1.32
CA LYS A 143 9.41 26.13 2.65
C LYS A 143 8.19 25.55 3.37
N ALA A 144 8.43 24.45 4.06
CA ALA A 144 7.45 23.80 4.91
C ALA A 144 8.13 23.32 6.20
N THR A 145 7.32 23.04 7.20
CA THR A 145 7.79 22.52 8.48
C THR A 145 6.99 21.26 8.84
N THR A 146 7.67 20.23 9.33
CA THR A 146 7.02 19.03 9.82
C THR A 146 6.24 19.30 11.10
N ILE A 147 4.97 18.84 11.18
CA ILE A 147 4.12 19.05 12.36
C ILE A 147 4.32 17.98 13.46
N SER A 148 4.98 16.88 13.13
CA SER A 148 5.33 15.79 14.03
C SER A 148 6.52 15.03 13.44
N SER A 149 7.08 14.09 14.22
CA SER A 149 8.09 13.18 13.66
C SER A 149 7.48 12.38 12.52
N VAL A 150 8.17 12.36 11.38
CA VAL A 150 7.70 11.74 10.13
C VAL A 150 8.86 11.14 9.34
N TYR A 151 8.60 10.02 8.66
CA TYR A 151 9.58 9.44 7.77
C TYR A 151 9.63 10.20 6.42
N LEU A 152 10.83 10.60 6.03
CA LEU A 152 11.15 10.90 4.63
C LEU A 152 11.23 9.57 3.88
N ARG A 153 10.43 9.40 2.84
CA ARG A 153 10.33 8.14 2.11
C ARG A 153 10.90 8.25 0.71
N GLU A 154 11.40 7.15 0.18
CA GLU A 154 11.93 7.11 -1.18
C GLU A 154 10.86 7.30 -2.26
N ARG A 155 9.60 6.99 -1.95
CA ARG A 155 8.46 7.00 -2.89
C ARG A 155 7.21 7.51 -2.18
N PRO A 156 6.23 8.08 -2.91
CA PRO A 156 5.01 8.63 -2.33
C PRO A 156 4.01 7.54 -1.94
N THR A 157 4.40 6.66 -1.06
CA THR A 157 3.54 5.64 -0.43
C THR A 157 4.02 5.35 0.99
N GLN A 158 3.09 5.10 1.90
CA GLN A 158 3.39 4.79 3.30
C GLN A 158 4.20 3.49 3.47
N TYR A 159 4.23 2.65 2.47
CA TYR A 159 4.93 1.36 2.47
C TYR A 159 6.33 1.44 1.86
N SER A 160 6.71 2.59 1.30
CA SER A 160 8.04 2.80 0.77
C SER A 160 9.10 2.75 1.87
N PRO A 161 10.30 2.25 1.58
CA PRO A 161 11.43 2.41 2.47
C PRO A 161 11.59 3.86 2.93
N SER A 162 12.06 4.03 4.15
CA SER A 162 12.38 5.35 4.69
C SER A 162 13.84 5.71 4.36
N VAL A 163 14.04 6.93 3.89
CA VAL A 163 15.36 7.54 3.75
C VAL A 163 15.90 7.91 5.14
N THR A 164 15.08 8.62 5.93
CA THR A 164 15.41 9.02 7.30
C THR A 164 14.14 9.33 8.09
N LEU A 165 14.25 9.42 9.40
CA LEU A 165 13.23 9.95 10.30
C LEU A 165 13.54 11.42 10.56
N LEU A 166 12.59 12.31 10.30
CA LEU A 166 12.64 13.72 10.61
C LEU A 166 11.90 13.97 11.94
N ASP A 167 12.43 14.85 12.76
CA ASP A 167 11.76 15.30 13.98
C ASP A 167 10.64 16.30 13.64
N ALA A 168 9.75 16.55 14.59
CA ALA A 168 8.83 17.68 14.52
C ALA A 168 9.61 19.00 14.39
N ASP A 169 8.96 19.99 13.78
CA ASP A 169 9.54 21.33 13.54
C ASP A 169 10.79 21.32 12.63
N THR A 170 11.02 20.26 11.86
CA THR A 170 12.09 20.22 10.85
C THR A 170 11.67 21.03 9.62
N GLU A 171 12.49 22.01 9.23
CA GLU A 171 12.30 22.75 7.97
C GLU A 171 12.71 21.90 6.78
N VAL A 172 11.85 21.83 5.77
CA VAL A 172 12.07 21.14 4.50
C VAL A 172 11.75 22.06 3.33
N THR A 173 12.33 21.80 2.17
CA THR A 173 11.96 22.47 0.91
C THR A 173 11.04 21.55 0.13
N VAL A 174 9.80 21.98 -0.13
CA VAL A 174 8.87 21.27 -1.01
C VAL A 174 9.23 21.62 -2.44
N THR A 175 9.65 20.61 -3.22
CA THR A 175 10.03 20.73 -4.63
C THR A 175 8.93 20.28 -5.57
N GLY A 176 7.93 19.56 -5.06
CA GLY A 176 6.75 19.17 -5.81
C GLY A 176 5.56 18.95 -4.88
N TYR A 177 4.41 19.45 -5.25
CA TYR A 177 3.19 19.40 -4.46
C TYR A 177 2.12 18.52 -5.10
N HIS A 178 1.51 17.67 -4.30
CA HIS A 178 0.25 16.98 -4.54
C HIS A 178 -0.58 16.97 -3.26
N ALA A 179 -1.91 16.89 -3.36
CA ALA A 179 -2.79 16.96 -2.19
C ALA A 179 -2.50 15.88 -1.12
N SER A 180 -1.99 14.73 -1.51
CA SER A 180 -1.69 13.62 -0.60
C SER A 180 -0.22 13.52 -0.20
N TRP A 181 0.70 13.95 -1.06
CA TRP A 181 2.14 13.81 -0.89
C TRP A 181 2.89 15.04 -1.40
N CYS A 182 3.98 15.36 -0.75
CA CYS A 182 4.94 16.35 -1.22
C CYS A 182 6.28 15.68 -1.54
N ARG A 183 6.87 16.03 -2.67
CA ARG A 183 8.29 15.79 -2.92
C ARG A 183 9.08 16.86 -2.20
N VAL A 184 10.04 16.46 -1.39
CA VAL A 184 10.79 17.40 -0.53
C VAL A 184 12.28 17.14 -0.60
N GLU A 185 13.04 18.19 -0.27
CA GLU A 185 14.48 18.15 -0.05
C GLU A 185 14.77 18.62 1.38
N VAL A 186 15.60 17.89 2.09
CA VAL A 186 16.11 18.22 3.43
C VAL A 186 17.52 17.72 3.60
N ASP A 187 18.44 18.57 4.03
CA ASP A 187 19.87 18.25 4.24
C ASP A 187 20.54 17.57 3.02
N GLY A 188 20.12 17.95 1.79
CA GLY A 188 20.62 17.39 0.53
C GLY A 188 20.09 16.00 0.21
N GLN A 189 19.07 15.51 0.94
CA GLN A 189 18.35 14.28 0.66
C GLN A 189 17.00 14.60 0.05
N GLU A 190 16.66 13.93 -1.03
CA GLU A 190 15.33 14.01 -1.66
C GLU A 190 14.44 12.84 -1.21
N GLY A 191 13.14 13.09 -1.13
CA GLY A 191 12.15 12.07 -0.82
C GLY A 191 10.74 12.61 -0.78
N TYR A 192 9.85 11.86 -0.14
CA TYR A 192 8.43 12.15 -0.09
C TYR A 192 7.90 12.13 1.35
N ILE A 193 7.04 13.11 1.65
CA ILE A 193 6.31 13.21 2.92
C ILE A 193 4.83 13.37 2.60
N LYS A 194 3.93 12.74 3.37
CA LYS A 194 2.49 13.02 3.26
C LYS A 194 2.22 14.48 3.56
N THR A 195 1.39 15.10 2.72
CA THR A 195 1.07 16.52 2.82
C THR A 195 0.50 16.91 4.18
N ASP A 196 -0.28 16.02 4.80
CA ASP A 196 -0.87 16.21 6.12
C ASP A 196 0.16 16.36 7.27
N TYR A 197 1.42 16.01 7.04
CA TYR A 197 2.50 16.18 8.01
C TYR A 197 3.32 17.45 7.83
N LEU A 198 2.90 18.34 6.93
CA LEU A 198 3.60 19.57 6.61
C LEU A 198 2.73 20.79 6.84
N THR A 199 3.29 21.82 7.46
CA THR A 199 2.71 23.18 7.50
C THR A 199 3.36 24.01 6.42
N MET A 200 2.56 24.52 5.48
CA MET A 200 3.01 25.34 4.35
C MET A 200 2.18 26.64 4.31
N GLU A 201 2.81 27.80 4.49
CA GLU A 201 2.09 29.06 4.55
C GLU A 201 1.59 29.55 3.16
N GLU A 202 2.32 29.27 2.08
CA GLU A 202 2.02 29.83 0.75
C GLU A 202 1.02 29.01 -0.07
N ILE A 203 0.95 27.69 0.10
CA ILE A 203 0.06 26.82 -0.71
C ILE A 203 -1.41 27.02 -0.31
N THR A 204 -1.68 27.37 0.94
CA THR A 204 -3.04 27.72 1.41
C THR A 204 -3.65 28.88 0.62
N THR A 205 -2.83 29.76 0.05
CA THR A 205 -3.27 30.94 -0.69
C THR A 205 -3.68 30.62 -2.13
N ILE A 206 -3.17 29.57 -2.72
CA ILE A 206 -3.46 29.18 -4.11
C ILE A 206 -4.79 28.41 -4.21
N TYR A 207 -5.12 27.58 -3.23
CA TYR A 207 -6.33 26.76 -3.25
C TYR A 207 -7.59 27.46 -2.70
N ASN A 208 -7.45 28.51 -1.91
CA ASN A 208 -8.58 29.32 -1.45
C ASN A 208 -9.09 30.35 -2.49
N LYS A 209 -8.57 30.34 -3.71
CA LYS A 209 -8.98 31.23 -4.82
C LYS A 209 -9.79 30.55 -5.93
N LYS A 210 -10.32 29.34 -5.68
CA LYS A 210 -11.25 28.68 -6.61
C LYS A 210 -12.64 28.53 -6.03
#